data_7861c95ecea4f90ea198f8fb2fefcecc
#
_entry.id   7861c95ecea4f90ea198f8fb2fefcecc
#
_cell.length_a   1.000
_cell.length_b   1.000
_cell.length_c   1.000
_cell.angle_alpha   90.00
_cell.angle_beta   90.00
_cell.angle_gamma   90.00
#
_symmetry.space_group_name_H-M   'P 1'
#
loop_
_entity.id
_entity.type
_entity.pdbx_description
1 polymer ?
#
loop_
_entity_poly.entity_id
_entity_poly.type
_entity_poly.pdbx_seq_one_letter_code
_entity_poly.pdbx_strand_id
1 'polypeptide(L)'
;NIHPLLAGRTGGLKPSPIRKLNPLMRMPGMISLGGGYPNAQTFAFESLDVVFKSGRNFEIRDKAMDLACQYGPTGAHAELTPHIIKWHAAKDGVELKEEQIQVLNGAQEGLHTMAYLFLNQNDSVALSEPAYPGALGAFRAFTERFIPVPLDAQGMITAELERILGKRKTRGESLPKFIYEVPNGHNPAGVSLSLERRSHLLQIASRYDLLILEDDPYQLVQLEERDLLPTLQSLDREGRVVRLDSFSKIFAPGLRLGYASGPVEIIGYFQLYKQGANLHTSAMDQALLTGFFANHTDEEFRALIRENCRIYRRNRDAVVAAARKHLPDDVRYHIPAEGMFLWFEMPAGFDADRMVESDGLDLGVLLVPGSGFSTTVGLKNYMRASFSMIAPEQVEEGMIRFARMIERERKRR
;
A
#
# COMPACT_ATOMS: atom_id res chain seq x y z
N ASN A 1 23.55 -5.75 8.42
CA ASN A 1 23.11 -6.50 9.60
C ASN A 1 21.88 -5.80 10.20
N ILE A 2 20.68 -6.40 10.06
CA ILE A 2 19.42 -5.85 10.56
C ILE A 2 19.09 -6.22 12.02
N HIS A 3 19.84 -7.16 12.62
CA HIS A 3 19.53 -7.65 13.97
C HIS A 3 19.34 -6.55 15.03
N PRO A 4 20.13 -5.45 15.08
CA PRO A 4 19.92 -4.38 16.04
C PRO A 4 18.63 -3.59 15.85
N LEU A 5 18.05 -3.64 14.63
CA LEU A 5 16.82 -2.94 14.29
C LEU A 5 15.58 -3.74 14.67
N LEU A 6 15.69 -5.07 14.74
CA LEU A 6 14.57 -5.97 15.02
C LEU A 6 13.97 -5.75 16.42
N ALA A 7 12.66 -5.89 16.52
CA ALA A 7 11.96 -5.88 17.81
C ALA A 7 12.30 -7.15 18.62
N GLY A 8 12.36 -7.03 19.94
CA GLY A 8 12.74 -8.15 20.82
C GLY A 8 11.88 -9.41 20.65
N ARG A 9 10.61 -9.25 20.25
CA ARG A 9 9.69 -10.41 20.01
C ARG A 9 10.11 -11.29 18.84
N THR A 10 10.90 -10.79 17.89
CA THR A 10 11.35 -11.56 16.73
C THR A 10 12.29 -12.70 17.08
N GLY A 11 12.96 -12.63 18.23
CA GLY A 11 13.78 -13.72 18.76
C GLY A 11 13.01 -15.04 18.98
N GLY A 12 11.68 -14.96 19.09
CA GLY A 12 10.80 -16.14 19.18
C GLY A 12 10.40 -16.73 17.83
N LEU A 13 10.64 -16.06 16.73
CA LEU A 13 10.31 -16.55 15.39
C LEU A 13 11.26 -17.70 15.00
N LYS A 14 10.68 -18.86 14.73
CA LYS A 14 11.43 -20.05 14.30
C LYS A 14 10.77 -20.67 13.08
N PRO A 15 11.55 -21.23 12.15
CA PRO A 15 10.99 -21.96 11.01
C PRO A 15 10.11 -23.13 11.48
N SER A 16 8.95 -23.27 10.87
CA SER A 16 8.04 -24.40 11.16
C SER A 16 8.74 -25.74 10.90
N PRO A 17 8.74 -26.68 11.86
CA PRO A 17 9.32 -28.01 11.67
C PRO A 17 8.71 -28.76 10.46
N ILE A 18 7.40 -28.62 10.26
CA ILE A 18 6.67 -29.27 9.17
C ILE A 18 7.05 -28.62 7.84
N ARG A 19 7.09 -27.28 7.77
CA ARG A 19 7.38 -26.57 6.53
C ARG A 19 8.82 -26.74 6.05
N LYS A 20 9.76 -27.00 6.93
CA LYS A 20 11.14 -27.39 6.56
C LYS A 20 11.18 -28.68 5.73
N LEU A 21 10.20 -29.56 5.88
CA LEU A 21 10.13 -30.84 5.16
C LEU A 21 9.50 -30.67 3.77
N ASN A 22 8.78 -29.59 3.49
CA ASN A 22 8.08 -29.39 2.21
C ASN A 22 8.96 -29.58 0.96
N PRO A 23 10.19 -29.01 0.88
CA PRO A 23 11.07 -29.24 -0.24
C PRO A 23 11.48 -30.73 -0.37
N LEU A 24 11.70 -31.42 0.75
CA LEU A 24 12.08 -32.82 0.75
C LEU A 24 10.93 -33.73 0.30
N MET A 25 9.69 -33.41 0.68
CA MET A 25 8.50 -34.19 0.27
C MET A 25 8.24 -34.16 -1.25
N ARG A 26 8.81 -33.17 -1.96
CA ARG A 26 8.68 -33.00 -3.41
C ARG A 26 9.82 -33.64 -4.21
N MET A 27 10.81 -34.24 -3.54
CA MET A 27 11.93 -34.89 -4.22
C MET A 27 11.45 -36.14 -4.98
N PRO A 28 11.99 -36.42 -6.18
CA PRO A 28 11.66 -37.63 -6.92
C PRO A 28 11.89 -38.90 -6.09
N GLY A 29 10.93 -39.78 -6.08
CA GLY A 29 11.00 -41.05 -5.33
C GLY A 29 10.74 -40.93 -3.82
N MET A 30 10.47 -39.75 -3.29
CA MET A 30 10.17 -39.56 -1.87
C MET A 30 8.73 -40.03 -1.56
N ILE A 31 8.59 -40.94 -0.62
CA ILE A 31 7.31 -41.33 -0.03
C ILE A 31 7.17 -40.58 1.28
N SER A 32 6.25 -39.64 1.34
CA SER A 32 6.06 -38.79 2.53
C SER A 32 4.86 -39.24 3.37
N LEU A 33 5.12 -39.53 4.63
CA LEU A 33 4.11 -39.72 5.68
C LEU A 33 4.10 -38.54 6.68
N GLY A 34 4.83 -37.47 6.37
CA GLY A 34 5.09 -36.38 7.31
C GLY A 34 4.16 -35.17 7.19
N GLY A 35 3.38 -35.06 6.11
CA GLY A 35 2.52 -33.91 5.86
C GLY A 35 1.09 -34.12 6.36
N GLY A 36 0.52 -33.11 7.04
CA GLY A 36 -0.90 -33.05 7.41
C GLY A 36 -1.77 -32.41 6.33
N TYR A 37 -1.54 -32.76 5.04
CA TYR A 37 -2.29 -32.22 3.93
C TYR A 37 -3.60 -32.96 3.74
N PRO A 38 -4.76 -32.27 3.57
CA PRO A 38 -5.99 -32.92 3.13
C PRO A 38 -5.81 -33.60 1.76
N ASN A 39 -6.49 -34.72 1.57
CA ASN A 39 -6.43 -35.44 0.29
C ASN A 39 -7.19 -34.64 -0.78
N ALA A 40 -6.55 -34.36 -1.92
CA ALA A 40 -7.14 -33.57 -3.01
C ALA A 40 -8.46 -34.16 -3.54
N GLN A 41 -8.62 -35.50 -3.50
CA GLN A 41 -9.87 -36.17 -3.87
C GLN A 41 -11.08 -35.79 -3.01
N THR A 42 -10.86 -35.14 -1.86
CA THR A 42 -11.92 -34.66 -0.96
C THR A 42 -12.29 -33.20 -1.17
N PHE A 43 -11.62 -32.50 -2.11
CA PHE A 43 -11.93 -31.11 -2.39
C PHE A 43 -13.27 -30.94 -3.13
N ALA A 44 -13.98 -29.86 -2.84
CA ALA A 44 -15.31 -29.62 -3.36
C ALA A 44 -15.34 -29.08 -4.81
N PHE A 45 -14.21 -28.59 -5.30
CA PHE A 45 -14.11 -27.97 -6.63
C PHE A 45 -13.48 -28.93 -7.62
N GLU A 46 -14.10 -29.09 -8.78
CA GLU A 46 -13.59 -29.85 -9.91
C GLU A 46 -12.85 -28.95 -10.90
N SER A 47 -13.47 -27.78 -11.21
CA SER A 47 -12.88 -26.79 -12.11
C SER A 47 -13.41 -25.39 -11.83
N LEU A 48 -12.72 -24.40 -12.36
CA LEU A 48 -13.12 -23.00 -12.35
C LEU A 48 -12.84 -22.36 -13.71
N ASP A 49 -13.90 -21.93 -14.40
CA ASP A 49 -13.80 -21.15 -15.63
C ASP A 49 -13.72 -19.66 -15.31
N VAL A 50 -12.68 -19.00 -15.79
CA VAL A 50 -12.43 -17.58 -15.57
C VAL A 50 -12.49 -16.82 -16.88
N VAL A 51 -13.36 -15.82 -16.96
CA VAL A 51 -13.49 -14.93 -18.12
C VAL A 51 -13.09 -13.52 -17.71
N PHE A 52 -12.10 -12.97 -18.40
CA PHE A 52 -11.66 -11.59 -18.19
C PHE A 52 -12.48 -10.59 -19.03
N LYS A 53 -12.54 -9.34 -18.59
CA LYS A 53 -13.16 -8.25 -19.36
C LYS A 53 -12.51 -8.03 -20.74
N SER A 54 -11.27 -8.48 -20.93
CA SER A 54 -10.58 -8.50 -22.23
C SER A 54 -11.19 -9.49 -23.23
N GLY A 55 -12.14 -10.34 -22.79
CA GLY A 55 -12.71 -11.45 -23.58
C GLY A 55 -11.85 -12.71 -23.55
N ARG A 56 -10.66 -12.67 -22.99
CA ARG A 56 -9.84 -13.87 -22.77
C ARG A 56 -10.40 -14.70 -21.64
N ASN A 57 -10.17 -15.99 -21.68
CA ASN A 57 -10.55 -16.94 -20.64
C ASN A 57 -9.44 -17.94 -20.38
N PHE A 58 -9.49 -18.56 -19.21
CA PHE A 58 -8.71 -19.73 -18.86
C PHE A 58 -9.48 -20.58 -17.86
N GLU A 59 -9.07 -21.81 -17.74
CA GLU A 59 -9.68 -22.77 -16.83
C GLU A 59 -8.63 -23.27 -15.84
N ILE A 60 -9.04 -23.38 -14.58
CA ILE A 60 -8.28 -24.05 -13.52
C ILE A 60 -8.94 -25.41 -13.33
N ARG A 61 -8.23 -26.50 -13.66
CA ARG A 61 -8.73 -27.88 -13.53
C ARG A 61 -7.62 -28.84 -13.14
N ASP A 62 -7.99 -30.07 -12.84
CA ASP A 62 -7.07 -31.15 -12.53
C ASP A 62 -6.04 -30.77 -11.47
N LYS A 63 -4.77 -31.06 -11.73
CA LYS A 63 -3.67 -30.75 -10.82
C LYS A 63 -3.56 -29.25 -10.47
N ALA A 64 -3.94 -28.35 -11.36
CA ALA A 64 -3.94 -26.90 -11.06
C ALA A 64 -5.04 -26.56 -10.05
N MET A 65 -6.21 -27.21 -10.13
CA MET A 65 -7.29 -27.05 -9.14
C MET A 65 -6.88 -27.64 -7.79
N ASP A 66 -6.27 -28.82 -7.78
CA ASP A 66 -5.73 -29.41 -6.54
C ASP A 66 -4.75 -28.46 -5.84
N LEU A 67 -3.83 -27.84 -6.58
CA LEU A 67 -2.88 -26.88 -6.05
C LEU A 67 -3.56 -25.58 -5.56
N ALA A 68 -4.58 -25.11 -6.27
CA ALA A 68 -5.34 -23.90 -5.90
C ALA A 68 -6.18 -24.12 -4.63
N CYS A 69 -6.60 -25.35 -4.35
CA CYS A 69 -7.37 -25.73 -3.16
C CYS A 69 -6.49 -26.21 -1.98
N GLN A 70 -5.21 -26.50 -2.20
CA GLN A 70 -4.31 -27.02 -1.17
C GLN A 70 -3.56 -25.92 -0.43
N TYR A 71 -2.98 -26.28 0.71
CA TYR A 71 -1.99 -25.45 1.38
C TYR A 71 -0.78 -25.17 0.48
N GLY A 72 -0.51 -23.90 0.25
CA GLY A 72 0.60 -23.41 -0.56
C GLY A 72 1.90 -23.15 0.22
N PRO A 73 2.97 -22.81 -0.49
CA PRO A 73 4.21 -22.30 0.13
C PRO A 73 3.97 -20.93 0.78
N THR A 74 4.74 -20.64 1.84
CA THR A 74 4.59 -19.37 2.58
C THR A 74 4.98 -18.16 1.73
N GLY A 75 6.02 -18.26 0.92
CA GLY A 75 6.53 -17.16 0.10
C GLY A 75 5.58 -16.78 -1.02
N ALA A 76 5.49 -17.63 -2.03
CA ALA A 76 4.58 -17.51 -3.16
C ALA A 76 4.40 -18.88 -3.82
N HIS A 77 3.37 -19.04 -4.64
CA HIS A 77 3.26 -20.17 -5.55
C HIS A 77 4.40 -20.13 -6.58
N ALA A 78 5.01 -21.30 -6.83
CA ALA A 78 6.14 -21.41 -7.77
C ALA A 78 5.79 -20.91 -9.19
N GLU A 79 4.53 -21.06 -9.61
CA GLU A 79 4.05 -20.59 -10.90
C GLU A 79 3.83 -19.07 -10.94
N LEU A 80 3.49 -18.42 -9.80
CA LEU A 80 3.28 -16.97 -9.74
C LEU A 80 4.59 -16.18 -9.63
N THR A 81 5.57 -16.72 -8.92
CA THR A 81 6.82 -16.00 -8.64
C THR A 81 7.54 -15.47 -9.89
N PRO A 82 7.73 -16.26 -10.97
CA PRO A 82 8.35 -15.78 -12.20
C PRO A 82 7.60 -14.61 -12.85
N HIS A 83 6.28 -14.62 -12.77
CA HIS A 83 5.45 -13.53 -13.30
C HIS A 83 5.62 -12.25 -12.48
N ILE A 84 5.69 -12.34 -11.15
CA ILE A 84 5.96 -11.18 -10.30
C ILE A 84 7.35 -10.61 -10.58
N ILE A 85 8.39 -11.45 -10.69
CA ILE A 85 9.76 -11.02 -11.00
C ILE A 85 9.79 -10.27 -12.34
N LYS A 86 9.22 -10.87 -13.38
CA LYS A 86 9.15 -10.27 -14.71
C LYS A 86 8.39 -8.94 -14.70
N TRP A 87 7.22 -8.91 -14.05
CA TRP A 87 6.41 -7.72 -13.90
C TRP A 87 7.14 -6.61 -13.16
N HIS A 88 7.81 -6.94 -12.06
CA HIS A 88 8.58 -5.98 -11.27
C HIS A 88 9.75 -5.39 -12.07
N ALA A 89 10.52 -6.23 -12.76
CA ALA A 89 11.60 -5.79 -13.62
C ALA A 89 11.10 -4.88 -14.76
N ALA A 90 9.99 -5.25 -15.42
CA ALA A 90 9.40 -4.44 -16.47
C ALA A 90 8.82 -3.10 -15.98
N LYS A 91 8.33 -3.07 -14.74
CA LYS A 91 7.72 -1.88 -14.14
C LYS A 91 8.77 -0.92 -13.55
N ASP A 92 9.72 -1.43 -12.78
CA ASP A 92 10.63 -0.64 -11.95
C ASP A 92 12.10 -0.71 -12.39
N GLY A 93 12.42 -1.56 -13.37
CA GLY A 93 13.81 -1.78 -13.80
C GLY A 93 14.67 -2.50 -12.75
N VAL A 94 14.05 -3.18 -11.78
CA VAL A 94 14.74 -3.91 -10.69
C VAL A 94 14.53 -5.40 -10.88
N GLU A 95 15.63 -6.13 -11.07
CA GLU A 95 15.62 -7.58 -11.11
C GLU A 95 15.67 -8.15 -9.69
N LEU A 96 14.60 -8.83 -9.30
CA LEU A 96 14.48 -9.49 -8.00
C LEU A 96 14.79 -10.98 -8.11
N LYS A 97 15.33 -11.54 -7.04
CA LYS A 97 15.39 -12.99 -6.83
C LYS A 97 14.15 -13.44 -6.06
N GLU A 98 13.84 -14.74 -6.14
CA GLU A 98 12.71 -15.32 -5.43
C GLU A 98 12.76 -15.05 -3.91
N GLU A 99 13.96 -15.12 -3.31
CA GLU A 99 14.17 -14.91 -1.88
C GLU A 99 13.98 -13.44 -1.45
N GLN A 100 13.85 -12.53 -2.40
CA GLN A 100 13.59 -11.11 -2.18
C GLN A 100 12.10 -10.77 -2.26
N ILE A 101 11.22 -11.77 -2.41
CA ILE A 101 9.77 -11.57 -2.60
C ILE A 101 8.98 -12.35 -1.55
N GLN A 102 7.96 -11.70 -0.99
CA GLN A 102 6.94 -12.32 -0.15
C GLN A 102 5.56 -11.90 -0.65
N VAL A 103 4.76 -12.84 -1.15
CA VAL A 103 3.36 -12.57 -1.49
C VAL A 103 2.53 -12.38 -0.22
N LEU A 104 1.68 -11.36 -0.24
CA LEU A 104 0.93 -10.85 0.91
C LEU A 104 -0.58 -10.85 0.64
N ASN A 105 -1.37 -10.91 1.69
CA ASN A 105 -2.81 -10.64 1.66
C ASN A 105 -3.09 -9.13 1.53
N GLY A 106 -2.58 -8.54 0.43
CA GLY A 106 -2.53 -7.10 0.19
C GLY A 106 -1.42 -6.40 0.99
N ALA A 107 -1.09 -5.15 0.60
CA ALA A 107 -0.05 -4.36 1.24
C ALA A 107 -0.29 -4.13 2.75
N GLN A 108 -1.55 -4.17 3.22
CA GLN A 108 -1.90 -4.01 4.64
C GLN A 108 -1.23 -5.07 5.54
N GLU A 109 -1.09 -6.32 5.06
CA GLU A 109 -0.33 -7.34 5.78
C GLU A 109 1.15 -6.94 5.88
N GLY A 110 1.72 -6.34 4.84
CA GLY A 110 3.10 -5.86 4.84
C GLY A 110 3.34 -4.76 5.87
N LEU A 111 2.41 -3.80 5.98
CA LEU A 111 2.46 -2.74 7.00
C LEU A 111 2.50 -3.34 8.41
N HIS A 112 1.59 -4.26 8.71
CA HIS A 112 1.53 -4.92 10.01
C HIS A 112 2.77 -5.79 10.28
N THR A 113 3.25 -6.52 9.28
CA THR A 113 4.46 -7.34 9.38
C THR A 113 5.68 -6.48 9.68
N MET A 114 5.85 -5.37 8.98
CA MET A 114 6.95 -4.43 9.22
C MET A 114 6.91 -3.90 10.66
N ALA A 115 5.73 -3.49 11.13
CA ALA A 115 5.55 -3.04 12.51
C ALA A 115 5.88 -4.15 13.53
N TYR A 116 5.39 -5.37 13.31
CA TYR A 116 5.70 -6.52 14.17
C TYR A 116 7.20 -6.78 14.28
N LEU A 117 7.90 -6.72 13.14
CA LEU A 117 9.32 -7.05 13.07
C LEU A 117 10.22 -5.98 13.71
N PHE A 118 9.87 -4.71 13.59
CA PHE A 118 10.80 -3.64 13.93
C PHE A 118 10.38 -2.73 15.09
N LEU A 119 9.11 -2.73 15.50
CA LEU A 119 8.62 -1.82 16.53
C LEU A 119 8.40 -2.49 17.87
N ASN A 120 9.09 -2.02 18.91
CA ASN A 120 8.69 -2.21 20.30
C ASN A 120 7.86 -1.01 20.76
N GLN A 121 7.24 -1.08 21.92
CA GLN A 121 6.37 -0.04 22.47
C GLN A 121 7.02 1.36 22.54
N ASN A 122 8.33 1.42 22.74
CA ASN A 122 9.08 2.66 22.86
C ASN A 122 9.78 3.12 21.57
N ASP A 123 9.70 2.34 20.52
CA ASP A 123 10.26 2.71 19.22
C ASP A 123 9.34 3.70 18.49
N SER A 124 9.88 4.43 17.53
CA SER A 124 9.12 5.41 16.74
C SER A 124 9.21 5.14 15.24
N VAL A 125 8.24 5.68 14.51
CA VAL A 125 8.18 5.68 13.04
C VAL A 125 8.13 7.13 12.56
N ALA A 126 8.97 7.49 11.59
CA ALA A 126 8.84 8.76 10.88
C ALA A 126 7.91 8.57 9.68
N LEU A 127 7.00 9.51 9.46
CA LEU A 127 6.01 9.43 8.38
C LEU A 127 5.46 10.81 8.04
N SER A 128 4.90 10.95 6.84
CA SER A 128 4.24 12.18 6.42
C SER A 128 3.02 12.48 7.29
N GLU A 129 2.77 13.76 7.56
CA GLU A 129 1.53 14.26 8.17
C GLU A 129 0.81 15.16 7.15
N PRO A 130 -0.38 14.80 6.67
CA PRO A 130 -1.22 13.65 7.05
C PRO A 130 -0.64 12.29 6.67
N ALA A 131 -1.14 11.21 7.31
CA ALA A 131 -0.72 9.84 7.09
C ALA A 131 -1.90 8.92 6.75
N TYR A 132 -1.62 7.82 6.04
CA TYR A 132 -2.63 6.82 5.72
C TYR A 132 -3.16 6.13 7.00
N PRO A 133 -4.50 6.15 7.25
CA PRO A 133 -5.06 5.58 8.48
C PRO A 133 -4.80 4.08 8.64
N GLY A 134 -4.70 3.34 7.53
CA GLY A 134 -4.38 1.91 7.58
C GLY A 134 -2.97 1.64 8.08
N ALA A 135 -1.99 2.50 7.75
CA ALA A 135 -0.64 2.43 8.29
C ALA A 135 -0.62 2.83 9.77
N LEU A 136 -1.30 3.95 10.13
CA LEU A 136 -1.44 4.35 11.53
C LEU A 136 -2.04 3.23 12.39
N GLY A 137 -3.12 2.58 11.90
CA GLY A 137 -3.75 1.45 12.60
C GLY A 137 -2.83 0.26 12.76
N ALA A 138 -2.06 -0.09 11.72
CA ALA A 138 -1.09 -1.18 11.79
C ALA A 138 0.05 -0.90 12.78
N PHE A 139 0.54 0.34 12.83
CA PHE A 139 1.66 0.72 13.70
C PHE A 139 1.24 0.94 15.14
N ARG A 140 0.04 1.52 15.39
CA ARG A 140 -0.52 1.75 16.74
C ARG A 140 -0.68 0.48 17.56
N ALA A 141 -0.80 -0.68 16.93
CA ALA A 141 -0.79 -1.95 17.63
C ALA A 141 0.55 -2.22 18.37
N PHE A 142 1.63 -1.50 18.02
CA PHE A 142 2.97 -1.72 18.56
C PHE A 142 3.56 -0.48 19.23
N THR A 143 3.25 0.72 18.72
CA THR A 143 3.74 1.98 19.28
C THR A 143 2.79 3.14 18.99
N GLU A 144 2.70 4.10 19.92
CA GLU A 144 2.03 5.39 19.74
C GLU A 144 3.01 6.52 19.37
N ARG A 145 4.29 6.21 19.17
CA ARG A 145 5.35 7.21 18.95
C ARG A 145 5.58 7.44 17.46
N PHE A 146 4.91 8.45 16.93
CA PHE A 146 5.12 8.92 15.58
C PHE A 146 5.97 10.18 15.53
N ILE A 147 6.77 10.31 14.48
CA ILE A 147 7.51 11.51 14.15
C ILE A 147 6.88 12.08 12.89
N PRO A 148 5.91 13.01 13.03
CA PRO A 148 5.23 13.59 11.89
C PRO A 148 6.17 14.52 11.13
N VAL A 149 6.18 14.37 9.81
CA VAL A 149 6.93 15.20 8.87
C VAL A 149 5.95 15.90 7.94
N PRO A 150 5.95 17.23 7.87
CA PRO A 150 5.04 17.95 6.97
C PRO A 150 5.30 17.59 5.51
N LEU A 151 4.27 17.68 4.70
CA LEU A 151 4.36 17.52 3.25
C LEU A 151 3.83 18.77 2.53
N ASP A 152 4.22 18.93 1.28
CA ASP A 152 3.72 19.95 0.36
C ASP A 152 3.39 19.34 -1.01
N ALA A 153 3.24 20.15 -2.06
CA ALA A 153 2.94 19.69 -3.42
C ALA A 153 3.98 18.71 -4.01
N GLN A 154 5.16 18.60 -3.42
CA GLN A 154 6.22 17.67 -3.83
C GLN A 154 6.38 16.47 -2.88
N GLY A 155 5.39 16.20 -2.03
CA GLY A 155 5.42 15.12 -1.04
C GLY A 155 6.09 15.52 0.27
N MET A 156 6.60 14.54 1.02
CA MET A 156 7.29 14.78 2.29
C MET A 156 8.39 15.83 2.15
N ILE A 157 8.43 16.80 3.07
CA ILE A 157 9.52 17.79 3.13
C ILE A 157 10.73 17.14 3.78
N THR A 158 11.58 16.51 2.98
CA THR A 158 12.72 15.72 3.45
C THR A 158 13.76 16.55 4.22
N ALA A 159 13.90 17.83 3.90
CA ALA A 159 14.75 18.74 4.67
C ALA A 159 14.24 18.92 6.11
N GLU A 160 12.91 18.89 6.31
CA GLU A 160 12.33 18.97 7.65
C GLU A 160 12.54 17.67 8.43
N LEU A 161 12.40 16.51 7.75
CA LEU A 161 12.78 15.21 8.34
C LEU A 161 14.23 15.24 8.83
N GLU A 162 15.17 15.66 7.97
CA GLU A 162 16.59 15.74 8.33
C GLU A 162 16.82 16.66 9.54
N ARG A 163 16.17 17.83 9.56
CA ARG A 163 16.23 18.76 10.69
C ARG A 163 15.72 18.14 11.99
N ILE A 164 14.60 17.40 11.92
CA ILE A 164 14.02 16.70 13.08
C ILE A 164 15.00 15.64 13.60
N LEU A 165 15.50 14.77 12.71
CA LEU A 165 16.44 13.70 13.07
C LEU A 165 17.75 14.24 13.62
N GLY A 166 18.29 15.33 13.04
CA GLY A 166 19.48 16.02 13.53
C GLY A 166 19.31 16.54 14.95
N LYS A 167 18.17 17.18 15.25
CA LYS A 167 17.85 17.64 16.61
C LYS A 167 17.74 16.48 17.61
N ARG A 168 17.06 15.40 17.22
CA ARG A 168 16.92 14.19 18.08
C ARG A 168 18.30 13.61 18.41
N LYS A 169 19.15 13.44 17.39
CA LYS A 169 20.52 12.93 17.56
C LYS A 169 21.35 13.81 18.50
N THR A 170 21.29 15.13 18.34
CA THR A 170 22.02 16.07 19.21
C THR A 170 21.54 16.01 20.67
N ARG A 171 20.26 15.71 20.90
CA ARG A 171 19.67 15.56 22.24
C ARG A 171 19.82 14.18 22.85
N GLY A 172 20.44 13.23 22.12
CA GLY A 172 20.52 11.84 22.57
C GLY A 172 19.18 11.11 22.60
N GLU A 173 18.16 11.62 21.87
CA GLU A 173 16.87 10.95 21.74
C GLU A 173 16.95 9.80 20.75
N SER A 174 16.14 8.75 20.96
CA SER A 174 16.07 7.62 20.02
C SER A 174 15.61 8.07 18.63
N LEU A 175 16.26 7.56 17.60
CA LEU A 175 15.84 7.72 16.21
C LEU A 175 14.69 6.76 15.86
N PRO A 176 13.90 7.02 14.81
CA PRO A 176 12.87 6.08 14.36
C PRO A 176 13.52 4.78 13.87
N LYS A 177 12.76 3.68 13.88
CA LYS A 177 13.21 2.40 13.32
C LYS A 177 13.19 2.40 11.78
N PHE A 178 12.19 3.08 11.22
CA PHE A 178 12.05 3.24 9.77
C PHE A 178 11.27 4.51 9.44
N ILE A 179 11.38 4.90 8.18
CA ILE A 179 10.57 5.94 7.55
C ILE A 179 9.49 5.25 6.74
N TYR A 180 8.21 5.58 6.97
CA TYR A 180 7.09 5.13 6.14
C TYR A 180 6.74 6.21 5.13
N GLU A 181 6.67 5.85 3.85
CA GLU A 181 6.37 6.78 2.76
C GLU A 181 5.46 6.16 1.71
N VAL A 182 4.48 6.96 1.24
CA VAL A 182 3.65 6.69 0.06
C VAL A 182 4.10 7.63 -1.05
N PRO A 183 5.04 7.20 -1.91
CA PRO A 183 5.77 8.13 -2.79
C PRO A 183 4.98 8.60 -4.01
N ASN A 184 3.88 7.94 -4.36
CA ASN A 184 3.05 8.27 -5.52
C ASN A 184 1.58 8.41 -5.10
N GLY A 185 0.91 9.52 -5.52
CA GLY A 185 -0.51 9.72 -5.26
C GLY A 185 -0.90 9.58 -3.79
N HIS A 186 -0.12 10.16 -2.89
CA HIS A 186 -0.20 10.02 -1.44
C HIS A 186 -1.63 10.04 -0.89
N ASN A 187 -1.96 9.12 -0.03
CA ASN A 187 -3.23 9.07 0.68
C ASN A 187 -3.10 9.71 2.08
N PRO A 188 -3.73 10.88 2.34
CA PRO A 188 -4.86 11.47 1.60
C PRO A 188 -4.50 12.61 0.64
N ALA A 189 -3.25 13.09 0.63
CA ALA A 189 -2.90 14.40 0.08
C ALA A 189 -2.93 14.49 -1.46
N GLY A 190 -2.90 13.35 -2.18
CA GLY A 190 -2.91 13.34 -3.64
C GLY A 190 -1.64 13.91 -4.29
N VAL A 191 -0.56 14.05 -3.52
CA VAL A 191 0.75 14.55 -3.98
C VAL A 191 1.73 13.40 -4.16
N SER A 192 2.84 13.64 -4.86
CA SER A 192 3.88 12.64 -5.08
C SER A 192 5.26 13.17 -4.72
N LEU A 193 6.08 12.27 -4.18
CA LEU A 193 7.45 12.58 -3.78
C LEU A 193 8.30 12.82 -5.02
N SER A 194 8.88 14.02 -5.14
CA SER A 194 9.74 14.39 -6.28
C SER A 194 11.01 13.54 -6.34
N LEU A 195 11.61 13.41 -7.52
CA LEU A 195 12.87 12.64 -7.70
C LEU A 195 14.00 13.15 -6.79
N GLU A 196 14.10 14.46 -6.65
CA GLU A 196 15.09 15.07 -5.75
C GLU A 196 14.87 14.62 -4.30
N ARG A 197 13.63 14.65 -3.83
CA ARG A 197 13.28 14.22 -2.47
C ARG A 197 13.42 12.70 -2.27
N ARG A 198 13.19 11.88 -3.30
CA ARG A 198 13.49 10.43 -3.24
C ARG A 198 14.97 10.20 -3.00
N SER A 199 15.82 10.88 -3.75
CA SER A 199 17.27 10.80 -3.58
C SER A 199 17.73 11.31 -2.20
N HIS A 200 17.16 12.42 -1.73
CA HIS A 200 17.48 12.97 -0.42
C HIS A 200 16.99 12.06 0.73
N LEU A 201 15.81 11.44 0.58
CA LEU A 201 15.28 10.50 1.58
C LEU A 201 16.20 9.28 1.77
N LEU A 202 16.74 8.74 0.68
CA LEU A 202 17.75 7.66 0.73
C LEU A 202 19.06 8.10 1.41
N GLN A 203 19.53 9.33 1.14
CA GLN A 203 20.71 9.90 1.83
C GLN A 203 20.46 10.05 3.34
N ILE A 204 19.26 10.48 3.72
CA ILE A 204 18.87 10.58 5.14
C ILE A 204 18.86 9.18 5.77
N ALA A 205 18.25 8.20 5.11
CA ALA A 205 18.20 6.82 5.60
C ALA A 205 19.62 6.24 5.79
N SER A 206 20.52 6.48 4.85
CA SER A 206 21.93 6.09 4.97
C SER A 206 22.63 6.78 6.15
N ARG A 207 22.49 8.11 6.27
CA ARG A 207 23.15 8.91 7.31
C ARG A 207 22.74 8.55 8.73
N TYR A 208 21.46 8.21 8.90
CA TYR A 208 20.86 7.94 10.23
C TYR A 208 20.65 6.46 10.49
N ASP A 209 21.13 5.57 9.61
CA ASP A 209 20.98 4.11 9.68
C ASP A 209 19.53 3.66 9.83
N LEU A 210 18.65 4.15 8.95
CA LEU A 210 17.23 3.86 8.95
C LEU A 210 16.85 2.95 7.79
N LEU A 211 15.77 2.20 7.97
CA LEU A 211 15.05 1.55 6.87
C LEU A 211 14.00 2.49 6.28
N ILE A 212 13.59 2.23 5.06
CA ILE A 212 12.45 2.87 4.40
C ILE A 212 11.41 1.80 4.09
N LEU A 213 10.18 2.01 4.53
CA LEU A 213 9.02 1.25 4.10
C LEU A 213 8.31 2.05 3.00
N GLU A 214 8.52 1.66 1.75
CA GLU A 214 7.91 2.23 0.57
C GLU A 214 6.58 1.54 0.30
N ASP A 215 5.46 2.19 0.57
CA ASP A 215 4.11 1.68 0.33
C ASP A 215 3.55 2.33 -0.93
N ASP A 216 3.48 1.58 -2.04
CA ASP A 216 3.22 2.18 -3.35
C ASP A 216 2.09 1.51 -4.15
N PRO A 217 0.85 1.61 -3.69
CA PRO A 217 -0.29 1.08 -4.42
C PRO A 217 -0.74 1.96 -5.60
N TYR A 218 -0.19 3.17 -5.76
CA TYR A 218 -0.69 4.17 -6.72
C TYR A 218 0.27 4.50 -7.87
N GLN A 219 1.50 3.95 -7.91
CA GLN A 219 2.49 4.22 -8.96
C GLN A 219 1.90 4.13 -10.38
N LEU A 220 1.04 3.14 -10.62
CA LEU A 220 0.43 2.92 -11.93
C LEU A 220 -0.95 3.56 -12.09
N VAL A 221 -1.46 4.25 -11.06
CA VAL A 221 -2.72 4.99 -11.13
C VAL A 221 -2.41 6.42 -11.60
N GLN A 222 -1.97 6.53 -12.87
CA GLN A 222 -1.56 7.78 -13.50
C GLN A 222 -2.75 8.49 -14.13
N LEU A 223 -2.97 9.74 -13.76
CA LEU A 223 -4.06 10.58 -14.27
C LEU A 223 -3.57 11.56 -15.34
N GLU A 224 -2.26 11.69 -15.50
CA GLU A 224 -1.61 12.48 -16.54
C GLU A 224 -0.64 11.59 -17.33
N GLU A 225 -0.42 11.96 -18.59
CA GLU A 225 0.57 11.30 -19.44
C GLU A 225 1.96 11.82 -19.06
N ARG A 226 2.69 11.02 -18.31
CA ARG A 226 4.06 11.33 -17.91
C ARG A 226 4.84 10.04 -17.66
N ASP A 227 6.15 10.13 -17.69
CA ASP A 227 7.03 9.02 -17.31
C ASP A 227 6.90 8.72 -15.81
N LEU A 228 6.93 7.45 -15.46
CA LEU A 228 6.97 7.02 -14.07
C LEU A 228 8.30 7.45 -13.44
N LEU A 229 8.22 8.03 -12.25
CA LEU A 229 9.42 8.30 -11.48
C LEU A 229 10.04 6.99 -10.97
N PRO A 230 11.38 6.89 -10.91
CA PRO A 230 12.06 5.76 -10.30
C PRO A 230 11.59 5.54 -8.86
N THR A 231 11.36 4.30 -8.46
CA THR A 231 10.97 3.94 -7.10
C THR A 231 12.11 4.18 -6.12
N LEU A 232 11.81 4.32 -4.83
CA LEU A 232 12.85 4.37 -3.80
C LEU A 232 13.71 3.10 -3.84
N GLN A 233 13.07 1.94 -4.04
CA GLN A 233 13.78 0.67 -4.16
C GLN A 233 14.72 0.63 -5.37
N SER A 234 14.31 1.18 -6.54
CA SER A 234 15.17 1.20 -7.74
C SER A 234 16.39 2.14 -7.59
N LEU A 235 16.27 3.15 -6.74
CA LEU A 235 17.35 4.10 -6.42
C LEU A 235 18.24 3.62 -5.27
N ASP A 236 17.76 2.65 -4.46
CA ASP A 236 18.48 2.13 -3.30
C ASP A 236 19.72 1.33 -3.72
N ARG A 237 20.88 1.67 -3.16
CA ARG A 237 22.15 0.98 -3.38
C ARG A 237 22.67 0.26 -2.13
N GLU A 238 21.98 0.42 -1.00
CA GLU A 238 22.44 -0.07 0.29
C GLU A 238 21.53 -1.18 0.88
N GLY A 239 20.41 -1.48 0.23
CA GLY A 239 19.44 -2.47 0.72
C GLY A 239 18.69 -1.97 1.95
N ARG A 240 18.24 -0.71 1.93
CA ARG A 240 17.49 -0.08 3.01
C ARG A 240 15.98 -0.03 2.77
N VAL A 241 15.54 -0.28 1.54
CA VAL A 241 14.14 -0.16 1.15
C VAL A 241 13.44 -1.52 1.20
N VAL A 242 12.35 -1.57 1.94
CA VAL A 242 11.33 -2.62 1.84
C VAL A 242 10.14 -2.01 1.12
N ARG A 243 9.82 -2.55 -0.07
CA ARG A 243 8.73 -2.05 -0.90
C ARG A 243 7.51 -2.95 -0.78
N LEU A 244 6.34 -2.34 -0.69
CA LEU A 244 5.04 -2.99 -0.73
C LEU A 244 4.33 -2.62 -2.04
N ASP A 245 4.08 -3.61 -2.88
CA ASP A 245 3.30 -3.50 -4.10
C ASP A 245 1.90 -4.09 -3.90
N SER A 246 0.90 -3.51 -4.56
CA SER A 246 -0.49 -3.94 -4.43
C SER A 246 -1.15 -4.11 -5.79
N PHE A 247 -1.85 -5.23 -5.98
CA PHE A 247 -2.74 -5.44 -7.13
C PHE A 247 -4.15 -4.85 -6.92
N SER A 248 -4.44 -4.31 -5.74
CA SER A 248 -5.78 -3.81 -5.37
C SER A 248 -6.27 -2.65 -6.24
N LYS A 249 -5.37 -1.79 -6.76
CA LYS A 249 -5.77 -0.60 -7.52
C LYS A 249 -5.63 -0.77 -9.03
N ILE A 250 -4.91 -1.80 -9.46
CA ILE A 250 -4.61 -2.05 -10.87
C ILE A 250 -5.25 -3.32 -11.41
N PHE A 251 -5.71 -4.23 -10.54
CA PHE A 251 -6.35 -5.49 -10.93
C PHE A 251 -7.69 -5.66 -10.20
N ALA A 252 -7.70 -6.14 -8.96
CA ALA A 252 -8.94 -6.32 -8.19
C ALA A 252 -8.67 -6.27 -6.67
N PRO A 253 -9.30 -5.34 -5.92
CA PRO A 253 -9.06 -5.22 -4.48
C PRO A 253 -9.57 -6.41 -3.67
N GLY A 254 -10.61 -7.11 -4.15
CA GLY A 254 -11.23 -8.26 -3.47
C GLY A 254 -10.33 -9.50 -3.40
N LEU A 255 -9.38 -9.67 -4.32
CA LEU A 255 -8.42 -10.78 -4.31
C LEU A 255 -7.39 -10.69 -3.18
N ARG A 256 -7.26 -9.54 -2.55
CA ARG A 256 -6.32 -9.35 -1.46
C ARG A 256 -4.88 -9.75 -1.81
N LEU A 257 -4.41 -9.42 -3.01
CA LEU A 257 -3.05 -9.74 -3.47
C LEU A 257 -2.16 -8.50 -3.49
N GLY A 258 -0.96 -8.68 -3.00
CA GLY A 258 0.17 -7.78 -3.07
C GLY A 258 1.45 -8.54 -2.76
N TYR A 259 2.58 -7.89 -2.76
CA TYR A 259 3.84 -8.50 -2.36
C TYR A 259 4.77 -7.48 -1.71
N ALA A 260 5.60 -7.96 -0.80
CA ALA A 260 6.76 -7.23 -0.30
C ALA A 260 7.98 -7.64 -1.11
N SER A 261 8.84 -6.68 -1.39
CA SER A 261 10.17 -6.93 -1.97
C SER A 261 11.23 -6.14 -1.21
N GLY A 262 12.44 -6.70 -1.12
CA GLY A 262 13.51 -6.05 -0.38
C GLY A 262 14.69 -6.96 -0.08
N PRO A 263 15.55 -6.58 0.88
CA PRO A 263 16.70 -7.39 1.29
C PRO A 263 16.30 -8.80 1.73
N VAL A 264 17.02 -9.82 1.27
CA VAL A 264 16.75 -11.24 1.57
C VAL A 264 16.59 -11.50 3.07
N GLU A 265 17.43 -10.88 3.89
CA GLU A 265 17.37 -11.03 5.35
C GLU A 265 16.02 -10.54 5.92
N ILE A 266 15.51 -9.40 5.46
CA ILE A 266 14.21 -8.85 5.91
C ILE A 266 13.06 -9.72 5.41
N ILE A 267 13.08 -10.08 4.13
CA ILE A 267 12.04 -10.93 3.54
C ILE A 267 12.00 -12.31 4.20
N GLY A 268 13.15 -12.84 4.62
CA GLY A 268 13.20 -14.06 5.44
C GLY A 268 12.42 -13.95 6.76
N TYR A 269 12.51 -12.80 7.44
CA TYR A 269 11.68 -12.52 8.63
C TYR A 269 10.20 -12.34 8.31
N PHE A 270 9.85 -11.75 7.17
CA PHE A 270 8.47 -11.71 6.70
C PHE A 270 7.88 -13.13 6.55
N GLN A 271 8.67 -14.06 5.97
CA GLN A 271 8.25 -15.45 5.84
C GLN A 271 8.07 -16.14 7.20
N LEU A 272 9.02 -15.94 8.12
CA LEU A 272 8.92 -16.52 9.47
C LEU A 272 7.68 -16.02 10.22
N TYR A 273 7.42 -14.72 10.14
CA TYR A 273 6.20 -14.15 10.73
C TYR A 273 4.94 -14.75 10.09
N LYS A 274 4.88 -14.79 8.77
CA LYS A 274 3.72 -15.28 8.01
C LYS A 274 3.42 -16.75 8.32
N GLN A 275 4.44 -17.58 8.52
CA GLN A 275 4.27 -18.98 8.94
C GLN A 275 3.47 -19.12 10.24
N GLY A 276 3.67 -18.20 11.17
CA GLY A 276 2.94 -18.18 12.44
C GLY A 276 1.59 -17.46 12.39
N ALA A 277 1.44 -16.48 11.50
CA ALA A 277 0.27 -15.60 11.44
C ALA A 277 -0.88 -16.20 10.60
N ASN A 278 -0.60 -16.63 9.36
CA ASN A 278 -1.62 -17.10 8.42
C ASN A 278 -1.15 -18.17 7.43
N LEU A 279 0.02 -18.73 7.62
CA LEU A 279 0.68 -19.77 6.83
C LEU A 279 1.10 -19.31 5.42
N HIS A 280 0.18 -18.86 4.58
CA HIS A 280 0.41 -18.41 3.22
C HIS A 280 -0.77 -17.55 2.73
N THR A 281 -0.57 -16.82 1.64
CA THR A 281 -1.65 -16.12 0.93
C THR A 281 -2.49 -17.16 0.15
N SER A 282 -3.80 -16.90 0.03
CA SER A 282 -4.75 -17.77 -0.67
C SER A 282 -4.17 -18.32 -1.97
N ALA A 283 -4.14 -19.67 -2.07
CA ALA A 283 -3.63 -20.37 -3.25
C ALA A 283 -4.53 -20.13 -4.47
N MET A 284 -5.85 -20.06 -4.26
CA MET A 284 -6.82 -19.79 -5.31
C MET A 284 -6.62 -18.41 -5.92
N ASP A 285 -6.45 -17.35 -5.08
CA ASP A 285 -6.23 -16.00 -5.59
C ASP A 285 -4.90 -15.88 -6.34
N GLN A 286 -3.86 -16.58 -5.87
CA GLN A 286 -2.60 -16.67 -6.59
C GLN A 286 -2.75 -17.39 -7.94
N ALA A 287 -3.56 -18.47 -8.03
CA ALA A 287 -3.83 -19.16 -9.27
C ALA A 287 -4.59 -18.27 -10.27
N LEU A 288 -5.55 -17.46 -9.80
CA LEU A 288 -6.26 -16.49 -10.64
C LEU A 288 -5.31 -15.45 -11.24
N LEU A 289 -4.40 -14.89 -10.43
CA LEU A 289 -3.41 -13.92 -10.90
C LEU A 289 -2.38 -14.57 -11.84
N THR A 290 -1.96 -15.81 -11.57
CA THR A 290 -1.08 -16.59 -12.45
C THR A 290 -1.73 -16.79 -13.81
N GLY A 291 -2.99 -17.22 -13.83
CA GLY A 291 -3.76 -17.39 -15.07
C GLY A 291 -3.91 -16.08 -15.85
N PHE A 292 -4.07 -14.95 -15.16
CA PHE A 292 -4.07 -13.65 -15.83
C PHE A 292 -2.74 -13.38 -16.53
N PHE A 293 -1.62 -13.48 -15.83
CA PHE A 293 -0.30 -13.24 -16.40
C PHE A 293 0.08 -14.22 -17.52
N ALA A 294 -0.37 -15.47 -17.43
CA ALA A 294 -0.14 -16.47 -18.47
C ALA A 294 -0.91 -16.16 -19.77
N ASN A 295 -2.05 -15.45 -19.66
CA ASN A 295 -2.93 -15.16 -20.79
C ASN A 295 -2.85 -13.71 -21.31
N HIS A 296 -2.07 -12.84 -20.65
CA HIS A 296 -1.89 -11.45 -21.05
C HIS A 296 -0.40 -11.09 -21.07
N THR A 297 0.00 -10.37 -22.10
CA THR A 297 1.33 -9.75 -22.14
C THR A 297 1.41 -8.57 -21.18
N ASP A 298 2.62 -8.16 -20.82
CA ASP A 298 2.84 -6.98 -19.98
C ASP A 298 2.23 -5.71 -20.60
N GLU A 299 2.27 -5.59 -21.94
CA GLU A 299 1.68 -4.45 -22.66
C GLU A 299 0.13 -4.48 -22.59
N GLU A 300 -0.49 -5.64 -22.71
CA GLU A 300 -1.94 -5.78 -22.56
C GLU A 300 -2.38 -5.43 -21.12
N PHE A 301 -1.60 -5.82 -20.11
CA PHE A 301 -1.88 -5.44 -18.73
C PHE A 301 -1.72 -3.93 -18.53
N ARG A 302 -0.65 -3.33 -19.07
CA ARG A 302 -0.48 -1.87 -19.04
C ARG A 302 -1.60 -1.14 -19.78
N ALA A 303 -2.08 -1.66 -20.90
CA ALA A 303 -3.21 -1.11 -21.63
C ALA A 303 -4.50 -1.14 -20.79
N LEU A 304 -4.77 -2.24 -20.07
CA LEU A 304 -5.88 -2.35 -19.15
C LEU A 304 -5.77 -1.31 -18.02
N ILE A 305 -4.59 -1.14 -17.44
CA ILE A 305 -4.35 -0.14 -16.39
C ILE A 305 -4.57 1.27 -16.93
N ARG A 306 -4.05 1.60 -18.12
CA ARG A 306 -4.28 2.91 -18.76
C ARG A 306 -5.77 3.20 -18.97
N GLU A 307 -6.55 2.21 -19.41
CA GLU A 307 -7.99 2.37 -19.57
C GLU A 307 -8.70 2.66 -18.25
N ASN A 308 -8.32 1.94 -17.18
CA ASN A 308 -8.84 2.22 -15.84
C ASN A 308 -8.44 3.64 -15.37
N CYS A 309 -7.23 4.09 -15.68
CA CYS A 309 -6.78 5.44 -15.34
C CYS A 309 -7.57 6.54 -16.09
N ARG A 310 -8.04 6.29 -17.32
CA ARG A 310 -8.93 7.22 -18.05
C ARG A 310 -10.23 7.46 -17.30
N ILE A 311 -10.80 6.42 -16.69
CA ILE A 311 -12.00 6.53 -15.86
C ILE A 311 -11.72 7.42 -14.64
N TYR A 312 -10.63 7.17 -13.93
CA TYR A 312 -10.23 7.97 -12.77
C TYR A 312 -9.91 9.42 -13.14
N ARG A 313 -9.21 9.63 -14.26
CA ARG A 313 -8.92 10.98 -14.79
C ARG A 313 -10.20 11.76 -15.07
N ARG A 314 -11.14 11.17 -15.82
CA ARG A 314 -12.44 11.79 -16.11
C ARG A 314 -13.19 12.17 -14.82
N ASN A 315 -13.21 11.27 -13.84
CA ASN A 315 -13.89 11.52 -12.57
C ASN A 315 -13.19 12.63 -11.78
N ARG A 316 -11.84 12.63 -11.70
CA ARG A 316 -11.05 13.70 -11.09
C ARG A 316 -11.38 15.06 -11.74
N ASP A 317 -11.35 15.12 -13.06
CA ASP A 317 -11.58 16.36 -13.81
C ASP A 317 -12.97 16.90 -13.55
N ALA A 318 -13.98 16.04 -13.51
CA ALA A 318 -15.34 16.42 -13.15
C ALA A 318 -15.42 16.96 -11.70
N VAL A 319 -14.81 16.28 -10.74
CA VAL A 319 -14.79 16.73 -9.33
C VAL A 319 -14.06 18.06 -9.19
N VAL A 320 -12.92 18.25 -9.87
CA VAL A 320 -12.15 19.50 -9.85
C VAL A 320 -12.95 20.64 -10.50
N ALA A 321 -13.62 20.39 -11.61
CA ALA A 321 -14.47 21.39 -12.28
C ALA A 321 -15.62 21.84 -11.36
N ALA A 322 -16.32 20.89 -10.74
CA ALA A 322 -17.39 21.19 -9.79
C ALA A 322 -16.89 21.89 -8.52
N ALA A 323 -15.71 21.50 -8.01
CA ALA A 323 -15.10 22.16 -6.87
C ALA A 323 -14.77 23.64 -7.18
N ARG A 324 -14.18 23.92 -8.33
CA ARG A 324 -13.90 25.30 -8.79
C ARG A 324 -15.17 26.15 -8.95
N LYS A 325 -16.30 25.53 -9.33
CA LYS A 325 -17.57 26.22 -9.57
C LYS A 325 -18.33 26.52 -8.28
N HIS A 326 -18.25 25.64 -7.30
CA HIS A 326 -19.15 25.65 -6.15
C HIS A 326 -18.49 25.90 -4.80
N LEU A 327 -17.20 25.55 -4.64
CA LEU A 327 -16.52 25.77 -3.37
C LEU A 327 -16.05 27.22 -3.23
N PRO A 328 -16.02 27.75 -2.00
CA PRO A 328 -15.48 29.08 -1.73
C PRO A 328 -13.97 29.17 -2.06
N ASP A 329 -13.50 30.35 -2.44
CA ASP A 329 -12.10 30.61 -2.86
C ASP A 329 -11.06 30.35 -1.75
N ASP A 330 -11.47 30.37 -0.49
CA ASP A 330 -10.61 30.10 0.66
C ASP A 330 -10.47 28.61 1.02
N VAL A 331 -11.12 27.73 0.25
CA VAL A 331 -10.91 26.27 0.32
C VAL A 331 -9.75 25.89 -0.62
N ARG A 332 -8.68 25.36 -0.05
CA ARG A 332 -7.47 24.99 -0.81
C ARG A 332 -7.44 23.50 -1.11
N TYR A 333 -6.90 23.12 -2.24
CA TYR A 333 -6.63 21.73 -2.60
C TYR A 333 -5.58 21.65 -3.72
N HIS A 334 -4.85 20.53 -3.74
CA HIS A 334 -3.96 20.17 -4.84
C HIS A 334 -4.71 19.30 -5.86
N ILE A 335 -4.44 19.50 -7.16
CA ILE A 335 -5.00 18.66 -8.22
C ILE A 335 -4.06 17.48 -8.43
N PRO A 336 -4.46 16.25 -8.09
CA PRO A 336 -3.58 15.09 -8.17
C PRO A 336 -3.31 14.69 -9.62
N ALA A 337 -2.05 14.42 -9.94
CA ALA A 337 -1.63 13.83 -11.21
C ALA A 337 -1.64 12.29 -11.17
N GLU A 338 -1.80 11.70 -10.00
CA GLU A 338 -1.87 10.26 -9.74
C GLU A 338 -2.68 9.97 -8.48
N GLY A 339 -3.04 8.71 -8.27
CA GLY A 339 -3.83 8.29 -7.11
C GLY A 339 -5.33 8.49 -7.29
N MET A 340 -6.05 8.61 -6.17
CA MET A 340 -7.52 8.50 -6.15
C MET A 340 -8.18 9.58 -5.28
N PHE A 341 -7.44 10.57 -4.75
CA PHE A 341 -7.90 11.45 -3.68
C PHE A 341 -7.66 12.91 -3.95
N LEU A 342 -8.60 13.73 -3.47
CA LEU A 342 -8.49 15.17 -3.29
C LEU A 342 -8.48 15.46 -1.78
N TRP A 343 -7.57 16.32 -1.36
CA TRP A 343 -7.40 16.77 0.02
C TRP A 343 -7.76 18.23 0.12
N PHE A 344 -8.90 18.52 0.76
CA PHE A 344 -9.40 19.87 0.92
C PHE A 344 -8.98 20.45 2.26
N GLU A 345 -8.41 21.64 2.24
CA GLU A 345 -8.10 22.45 3.41
C GLU A 345 -9.13 23.59 3.50
N MET A 346 -9.98 23.54 4.52
CA MET A 346 -10.88 24.64 4.88
C MET A 346 -10.15 25.66 5.75
N PRO A 347 -10.72 26.86 5.95
CA PRO A 347 -10.15 27.87 6.84
C PRO A 347 -9.89 27.34 8.25
N ALA A 348 -8.87 27.89 8.91
CA ALA A 348 -8.53 27.50 10.27
C ALA A 348 -9.72 27.64 11.22
N GLY A 349 -9.85 26.67 12.12
CA GLY A 349 -10.93 26.58 13.11
C GLY A 349 -12.19 25.84 12.65
N PHE A 350 -12.29 25.42 11.37
CA PHE A 350 -13.34 24.51 10.94
C PHE A 350 -13.17 23.15 11.62
N ASP A 351 -14.29 22.49 11.88
CA ASP A 351 -14.31 21.16 12.51
C ASP A 351 -14.95 20.14 11.54
N ALA A 352 -14.08 19.47 10.77
CA ALA A 352 -14.51 18.51 9.76
C ALA A 352 -15.25 17.30 10.35
N ASP A 353 -14.88 16.87 11.56
CA ASP A 353 -15.58 15.77 12.24
C ASP A 353 -17.05 16.13 12.47
N ARG A 354 -17.29 17.27 13.09
CA ARG A 354 -18.64 17.79 13.32
C ARG A 354 -19.38 18.02 11.98
N MET A 355 -18.73 18.63 11.00
CA MET A 355 -19.32 18.89 9.69
C MET A 355 -19.82 17.61 9.04
N VAL A 356 -19.06 16.52 9.10
CA VAL A 356 -19.45 15.22 8.52
C VAL A 356 -20.52 14.55 9.35
N GLU A 357 -20.40 14.50 10.68
CA GLU A 357 -21.32 13.79 11.57
C GLU A 357 -22.70 14.43 11.64
N SER A 358 -22.81 15.73 11.46
CA SER A 358 -24.07 16.46 11.53
C SER A 358 -24.53 16.90 10.13
N ASP A 359 -23.82 17.82 9.48
CA ASP A 359 -24.27 18.42 8.22
C ASP A 359 -24.14 17.48 7.04
N GLY A 360 -23.08 16.64 7.03
CA GLY A 360 -22.85 15.67 5.95
C GLY A 360 -23.97 14.64 5.87
N LEU A 361 -24.40 14.11 7.02
CA LEU A 361 -25.53 13.17 7.11
C LEU A 361 -26.85 13.84 6.71
N ASP A 362 -27.13 15.05 7.21
CA ASP A 362 -28.34 15.79 6.89
C ASP A 362 -28.44 16.17 5.40
N LEU A 363 -27.33 16.58 4.80
CA LEU A 363 -27.26 16.96 3.39
C LEU A 363 -27.08 15.77 2.44
N GLY A 364 -26.77 14.58 2.95
CA GLY A 364 -26.53 13.38 2.15
C GLY A 364 -25.22 13.44 1.35
N VAL A 365 -24.13 13.96 1.94
CA VAL A 365 -22.79 13.97 1.36
C VAL A 365 -21.76 13.56 2.40
N LEU A 366 -20.85 12.65 2.02
CA LEU A 366 -19.80 12.16 2.92
C LEU A 366 -18.41 12.40 2.33
N LEU A 367 -17.56 13.01 3.16
CA LEU A 367 -16.12 13.07 2.98
C LEU A 367 -15.45 12.46 4.22
N VAL A 368 -14.17 12.19 4.18
CA VAL A 368 -13.46 11.66 5.34
C VAL A 368 -12.76 12.80 6.07
N PRO A 369 -13.06 13.04 7.37
CA PRO A 369 -12.44 14.09 8.15
C PRO A 369 -10.91 13.91 8.28
N GLY A 370 -10.20 15.02 8.35
CA GLY A 370 -8.74 15.05 8.42
C GLY A 370 -8.16 14.47 9.71
N SER A 371 -8.92 14.51 10.81
CA SER A 371 -8.53 13.94 12.11
C SER A 371 -8.11 12.46 12.01
N GLY A 372 -8.79 11.68 11.14
CA GLY A 372 -8.48 10.27 10.90
C GLY A 372 -7.11 10.01 10.24
N PHE A 373 -6.49 11.05 9.67
CA PHE A 373 -5.18 11.00 9.01
C PHE A 373 -4.07 11.64 9.84
N SER A 374 -4.40 12.09 11.05
CA SER A 374 -3.43 12.73 11.94
C SER A 374 -2.78 11.73 12.88
N THR A 375 -1.48 11.92 13.09
CA THR A 375 -0.72 11.21 14.14
C THR A 375 -1.04 11.69 15.53
N THR A 376 -1.66 12.88 15.63
CA THR A 376 -2.03 13.57 16.88
C THR A 376 -3.51 14.00 16.82
N VAL A 377 -3.90 15.02 17.55
CA VAL A 377 -5.24 15.64 17.51
C VAL A 377 -5.18 16.89 16.62
N GLY A 378 -4.85 16.67 15.34
CA GLY A 378 -4.70 17.75 14.36
C GLY A 378 -5.62 17.60 13.14
N LEU A 379 -5.36 18.42 12.13
CA LEU A 379 -5.99 18.36 10.80
C LEU A 379 -7.53 18.47 10.80
N LYS A 380 -8.09 19.16 11.82
CA LYS A 380 -9.55 19.30 11.98
C LYS A 380 -10.22 20.09 10.88
N ASN A 381 -9.48 20.95 10.18
CA ASN A 381 -9.99 21.74 9.06
C ASN A 381 -9.70 21.10 7.69
N TYR A 382 -9.45 19.79 7.65
CA TYR A 382 -9.17 19.07 6.41
C TYR A 382 -10.22 17.99 6.14
N MET A 383 -10.47 17.71 4.86
CA MET A 383 -11.32 16.60 4.41
C MET A 383 -10.73 15.93 3.18
N ARG A 384 -10.84 14.59 3.12
CA ARG A 384 -10.51 13.82 1.94
C ARG A 384 -11.76 13.47 1.14
N ALA A 385 -11.77 13.77 -0.15
CA ALA A 385 -12.68 13.20 -1.13
C ALA A 385 -11.98 12.14 -1.98
N SER A 386 -12.72 11.09 -2.36
CA SER A 386 -12.29 10.13 -3.38
C SER A 386 -13.11 10.33 -4.64
N PHE A 387 -12.45 10.42 -5.78
CA PHE A 387 -13.09 10.51 -7.09
C PHE A 387 -13.22 9.14 -7.78
N SER A 388 -12.79 8.06 -7.12
CA SER A 388 -12.68 6.75 -7.78
C SER A 388 -14.03 6.08 -8.11
N MET A 389 -15.04 6.27 -7.26
CA MET A 389 -16.32 5.59 -7.37
C MET A 389 -17.51 6.50 -7.65
N ILE A 390 -17.33 7.81 -7.59
CA ILE A 390 -18.44 8.73 -7.79
C ILE A 390 -18.97 8.65 -9.21
N ALA A 391 -20.29 8.53 -9.36
CA ALA A 391 -20.94 8.59 -10.66
C ALA A 391 -20.89 10.03 -11.20
N PRO A 392 -20.53 10.25 -12.48
CA PRO A 392 -20.39 11.60 -13.05
C PRO A 392 -21.58 12.51 -12.83
N GLU A 393 -22.80 11.94 -12.87
CA GLU A 393 -24.07 12.64 -12.67
C GLU A 393 -24.26 13.16 -11.23
N GLN A 394 -23.55 12.59 -10.26
CA GLN A 394 -23.63 12.93 -8.85
C GLN A 394 -22.56 13.95 -8.42
N VAL A 395 -21.56 14.19 -9.26
CA VAL A 395 -20.39 15.01 -8.88
C VAL A 395 -20.81 16.45 -8.56
N GLU A 396 -21.60 17.06 -9.43
CA GLU A 396 -22.01 18.46 -9.25
C GLU A 396 -22.85 18.64 -8.00
N GLU A 397 -23.87 17.79 -7.82
CA GLU A 397 -24.71 17.83 -6.62
C GLU A 397 -23.91 17.54 -5.33
N GLY A 398 -22.96 16.61 -5.38
CA GLY A 398 -22.06 16.32 -4.26
C GLY A 398 -21.26 17.56 -3.85
N MET A 399 -20.71 18.32 -4.80
CA MET A 399 -19.98 19.55 -4.52
C MET A 399 -20.86 20.69 -4.03
N ILE A 400 -22.11 20.81 -4.52
CA ILE A 400 -23.10 21.76 -4.01
C ILE A 400 -23.41 21.45 -2.53
N ARG A 401 -23.62 20.19 -2.19
CA ARG A 401 -23.86 19.77 -0.79
C ARG A 401 -22.66 20.02 0.10
N PHE A 402 -21.46 19.77 -0.40
CA PHE A 402 -20.23 20.09 0.32
C PHE A 402 -20.07 21.60 0.55
N ALA A 403 -20.36 22.44 -0.45
CA ALA A 403 -20.36 23.89 -0.29
C ALA A 403 -21.36 24.35 0.78
N ARG A 404 -22.60 23.79 0.79
CA ARG A 404 -23.61 24.06 1.83
C ARG A 404 -23.13 23.63 3.22
N MET A 405 -22.41 22.53 3.32
CA MET A 405 -21.82 22.06 4.58
C MET A 405 -20.79 23.08 5.11
N ILE A 406 -19.94 23.63 4.24
CA ILE A 406 -18.98 24.71 4.56
C ILE A 406 -19.73 25.99 5.01
N GLU A 407 -20.79 26.38 4.31
CA GLU A 407 -21.61 27.56 4.68
C GLU A 407 -22.28 27.41 6.06
N ARG A 408 -22.81 26.22 6.37
CA ARG A 408 -23.39 25.93 7.68
C ARG A 408 -22.35 26.08 8.80
N GLU A 409 -21.16 25.55 8.57
CA GLU A 409 -20.05 25.68 9.53
C GLU A 409 -19.62 27.15 9.74
N ARG A 410 -19.59 27.95 8.68
CA ARG A 410 -19.34 29.41 8.79
C ARG A 410 -20.36 30.14 9.64
N LYS A 411 -21.65 29.79 9.53
CA LYS A 411 -22.72 30.41 10.30
C LYS A 411 -22.71 30.06 11.79
N ARG A 412 -22.03 28.99 12.18
CA ARG A 412 -21.87 28.58 13.58
C ARG A 412 -20.71 29.28 14.29
N ARG A 413 -19.89 29.95 13.54
CA ARG A 413 -18.69 30.67 14.03
C ARG A 413 -18.94 32.16 14.14
#